data_3ee68d3f071f1c5ddb74e5c488da9dbf
#
_entry.id   3ee68d3f071f1c5ddb74e5c488da9dbf
#
_cell.length_a   1.000
_cell.length_b   1.000
_cell.length_c   1.000
_cell.angle_alpha   90.00
_cell.angle_beta   90.00
_cell.angle_gamma   90.00
#
_symmetry.space_group_name_H-M   'P 1'
#
loop_
_entity.id
_entity.type
_entity.pdbx_description
1 polymer ?
#
loop_
_entity_poly.entity_id
_entity_poly.type
_entity_poly.pdbx_seq_one_letter_code
_entity_poly.pdbx_strand_id
1 'polypeptide(L)'
;MGMRLPACCTASGRALLAAMTDEEVKALYPDDKLPQVTKASTETRTELLAILAEARRNGYAVEKGGTRPHMYSYGARVASSVGRSTAGVAVMLYEGDATAEVESKVVIAVQELASRLSRFGQILA
;
A
#
# COMPACT_ATOMS: atom_id res chain seq x y z
N MET A 1 -10.06 -15.87 5.48
CA MET A 1 -10.06 -15.72 4.01
C MET A 1 -11.27 -14.95 3.55
N GLY A 2 -11.14 -14.17 2.47
CA GLY A 2 -12.25 -13.37 1.95
C GLY A 2 -12.53 -12.07 2.66
N MET A 3 -11.68 -11.66 3.60
CA MET A 3 -11.81 -10.36 4.27
C MET A 3 -11.52 -9.23 3.29
N ARG A 4 -12.38 -8.21 3.28
CA ARG A 4 -12.19 -6.99 2.51
C ARG A 4 -11.83 -5.85 3.43
N LEU A 5 -10.75 -5.14 3.11
CA LEU A 5 -10.32 -3.95 3.83
C LEU A 5 -10.26 -2.76 2.86
N PRO A 6 -10.58 -1.55 3.34
CA PRO A 6 -10.46 -0.36 2.49
C PRO A 6 -9.03 -0.19 1.98
N ALA A 7 -8.85 0.06 0.69
CA ALA A 7 -7.53 0.22 0.08
C ALA A 7 -6.73 1.38 0.72
N CYS A 8 -7.41 2.43 1.15
CA CYS A 8 -6.75 3.56 1.81
C CYS A 8 -6.17 3.22 3.19
N CYS A 9 -6.57 2.09 3.77
CA CYS A 9 -6.10 1.64 5.08
C CYS A 9 -5.00 0.58 5.03
N THR A 10 -4.72 0.00 3.86
CA THR A 10 -3.73 -1.08 3.73
C THR A 10 -2.49 -0.64 2.97
N ALA A 11 -1.33 -1.23 3.28
CA ALA A 11 -0.09 -0.91 2.57
C ALA A 11 -0.16 -1.34 1.10
N SER A 12 -0.65 -2.54 0.81
CA SER A 12 -0.82 -2.99 -0.57
C SER A 12 -1.84 -2.15 -1.34
N GLY A 13 -2.96 -1.78 -0.69
CA GLY A 13 -3.96 -0.90 -1.28
C GLY A 13 -3.39 0.50 -1.59
N ARG A 14 -2.63 1.06 -0.67
CA ARG A 14 -1.95 2.35 -0.90
C ARG A 14 -0.95 2.27 -2.05
N ALA A 15 -0.23 1.15 -2.16
CA ALA A 15 0.69 0.95 -3.27
C ALA A 15 -0.04 0.93 -4.62
N LEU A 16 -1.21 0.30 -4.68
CA LEU A 16 -2.05 0.29 -5.88
C LEU A 16 -2.63 1.69 -6.18
N LEU A 17 -3.13 2.38 -5.16
CA LEU A 17 -3.65 3.74 -5.31
C LEU A 17 -2.55 4.72 -5.76
N ALA A 18 -1.32 4.52 -5.30
CA ALA A 18 -0.18 5.36 -5.69
C ALA A 18 0.14 5.27 -7.19
N ALA A 19 -0.25 4.17 -7.84
CA ALA A 19 -0.08 4.01 -9.29
C ALA A 19 -1.15 4.76 -10.10
N MET A 20 -2.18 5.28 -9.45
CA MET A 20 -3.26 6.04 -10.07
C MET A 20 -2.94 7.54 -10.04
N THR A 21 -3.59 8.31 -10.90
CA THR A 21 -3.51 9.77 -10.83
C THR A 21 -4.33 10.28 -9.63
N ASP A 22 -4.05 11.50 -9.20
CA ASP A 22 -4.82 12.11 -8.11
C ASP A 22 -6.31 12.25 -8.48
N GLU A 23 -6.61 12.56 -9.74
CA GLU A 23 -7.99 12.66 -10.23
C GLU A 23 -8.71 11.30 -10.14
N GLU A 24 -8.03 10.22 -10.49
CA GLU A 24 -8.59 8.87 -10.37
C GLU A 24 -8.86 8.50 -8.91
N VAL A 25 -7.94 8.86 -8.01
CA VAL A 25 -8.14 8.63 -6.57
C VAL A 25 -9.31 9.44 -6.05
N LYS A 26 -9.42 10.71 -6.45
CA LYS A 26 -10.56 11.57 -6.07
C LYS A 26 -11.89 11.02 -6.55
N ALA A 27 -11.91 10.40 -7.73
CA ALA A 27 -13.12 9.75 -8.24
C ALA A 27 -13.54 8.54 -7.40
N LEU A 28 -12.58 7.79 -6.87
CA LEU A 28 -12.85 6.66 -5.96
C LEU A 28 -13.33 7.11 -4.59
N TYR A 29 -12.84 8.26 -4.13
CA TYR A 29 -13.17 8.83 -2.82
C TYR A 29 -13.73 10.25 -3.03
N PRO A 30 -14.99 10.37 -3.45
CA PRO A 30 -15.57 11.68 -3.76
C PRO A 30 -15.70 12.60 -2.55
N ASP A 31 -15.86 12.03 -1.35
CA ASP A 31 -15.90 12.78 -0.09
C ASP A 31 -14.51 12.86 0.52
N ASP A 32 -14.24 13.96 1.25
CA ASP A 32 -12.96 14.10 1.94
C ASP A 32 -12.82 13.10 3.08
N LYS A 33 -13.92 12.70 3.71
CA LYS A 33 -13.92 11.71 4.79
C LYS A 33 -13.73 10.30 4.24
N LEU A 34 -12.76 9.57 4.77
CA LEU A 34 -12.44 8.21 4.34
C LEU A 34 -13.00 7.16 5.30
N PRO A 35 -13.21 5.91 4.80
CA PRO A 35 -13.53 4.78 5.68
C PRO A 35 -12.40 4.56 6.69
N GLN A 36 -12.77 4.26 7.93
CA GLN A 36 -11.81 4.00 9.00
C GLN A 36 -12.02 2.60 9.57
N VAL A 37 -10.91 1.91 9.85
CA VAL A 37 -10.90 0.59 10.49
C VAL A 37 -10.45 0.71 11.94
N THR A 38 -9.46 1.57 12.19
CA THR A 38 -8.94 1.85 13.54
C THR A 38 -8.87 3.36 13.76
N LYS A 39 -8.55 3.77 14.97
CA LYS A 39 -8.30 5.19 15.28
C LYS A 39 -7.08 5.76 14.55
N ALA A 40 -6.17 4.89 14.13
CA ALA A 40 -4.96 5.29 13.41
C ALA A 40 -5.14 5.29 11.88
N SER A 41 -6.32 4.92 11.37
CA SER A 41 -6.62 5.01 9.94
C SER A 41 -6.58 6.45 9.48
N THR A 42 -6.09 6.68 8.26
CA THR A 42 -6.11 8.00 7.63
C THR A 42 -7.55 8.50 7.51
N GLU A 43 -7.81 9.71 7.99
CA GLU A 43 -9.17 10.22 8.11
C GLU A 43 -9.68 10.92 6.85
N THR A 44 -8.79 11.58 6.11
CA THR A 44 -9.19 12.44 5.00
C THR A 44 -8.50 12.07 3.70
N ARG A 45 -9.21 12.37 2.60
CA ARG A 45 -8.67 12.23 1.25
C ARG A 45 -7.44 13.12 1.04
N THR A 46 -7.43 14.31 1.61
CA THR A 46 -6.30 15.23 1.55
C THR A 46 -5.03 14.60 2.13
N GLU A 47 -5.14 13.97 3.30
CA GLU A 47 -4.03 13.25 3.91
C GLU A 47 -3.61 12.05 3.06
N LEU A 48 -4.57 11.31 2.51
CA LEU A 48 -4.31 10.17 1.65
C LEU A 48 -3.50 10.58 0.41
N LEU A 49 -3.87 11.67 -0.24
CA LEU A 49 -3.14 12.15 -1.43
C LEU A 49 -1.68 12.47 -1.12
N ALA A 50 -1.40 13.04 0.05
CA ALA A 50 -0.03 13.29 0.50
C ALA A 50 0.74 11.99 0.75
N ILE A 51 0.09 11.00 1.38
CA ILE A 51 0.65 9.66 1.62
C ILE A 51 0.99 8.98 0.29
N LEU A 52 0.09 9.06 -0.69
CA LEU A 52 0.31 8.46 -2.01
C LEU A 52 1.44 9.14 -2.78
N ALA A 53 1.58 10.46 -2.67
CA ALA A 53 2.69 11.18 -3.27
C ALA A 53 4.03 10.70 -2.71
N GLU A 54 4.09 10.48 -1.41
CA GLU A 54 5.29 9.95 -0.76
C GLU A 54 5.58 8.51 -1.19
N ALA A 55 4.54 7.67 -1.28
CA ALA A 55 4.69 6.29 -1.75
C ALA A 55 5.22 6.23 -3.19
N ARG A 56 4.80 7.14 -4.06
CA ARG A 56 5.34 7.24 -5.43
C ARG A 56 6.82 7.56 -5.43
N ARG A 57 7.25 8.50 -4.57
CA ARG A 57 8.68 8.87 -4.47
C ARG A 57 9.52 7.72 -3.92
N ASN A 58 9.00 7.00 -2.94
CA ASN A 58 9.75 5.95 -2.24
C ASN A 58 9.74 4.60 -2.95
N GLY A 59 8.73 4.34 -3.79
CA GLY A 59 8.57 3.05 -4.48
C GLY A 59 7.94 1.97 -3.60
N TYR A 60 7.42 2.33 -2.46
CA TYR A 60 6.64 1.43 -1.59
C TYR A 60 5.72 2.26 -0.70
N ALA A 61 4.70 1.62 -0.14
CA ALA A 61 3.75 2.26 0.77
C ALA A 61 3.92 1.72 2.19
N VAL A 62 3.60 2.55 3.17
CA VAL A 62 3.66 2.21 4.59
C VAL A 62 2.28 2.45 5.20
N GLU A 63 1.89 1.58 6.12
CA GLU A 63 0.68 1.75 6.91
C GLU A 63 1.02 1.37 8.36
N LYS A 64 0.66 2.22 9.30
CA LYS A 64 1.00 2.05 10.71
C LYS A 64 -0.26 2.05 11.57
N GLY A 65 -0.72 0.85 11.92
CA GLY A 65 -1.86 0.68 12.81
C GLY A 65 -3.22 0.99 12.19
N GLY A 66 -3.30 1.25 10.90
CA GLY A 66 -4.55 1.67 10.24
C GLY A 66 -5.55 0.56 9.99
N THR A 67 -5.14 -0.71 10.04
CA THR A 67 -6.04 -1.86 9.94
C THR A 67 -6.10 -2.66 11.23
N ARG A 68 -5.03 -2.68 11.97
CA ARG A 68 -4.92 -3.38 13.25
C ARG A 68 -3.97 -2.60 14.15
N PRO A 69 -4.36 -2.26 15.39
CA PRO A 69 -3.48 -1.54 16.30
C PRO A 69 -2.15 -2.26 16.49
N HIS A 70 -1.07 -1.50 16.58
CA HIS A 70 0.30 -1.98 16.81
C HIS A 70 0.87 -2.87 15.71
N MET A 71 0.24 -2.89 14.52
CA MET A 71 0.75 -3.60 13.34
C MET A 71 1.17 -2.59 12.28
N TYR A 72 2.40 -2.73 11.81
CA TYR A 72 2.96 -1.92 10.73
C TYR A 72 3.06 -2.76 9.46
N SER A 73 2.73 -2.18 8.33
CA SER A 73 2.74 -2.88 7.04
C SER A 73 3.52 -2.09 6.01
N TYR A 74 4.22 -2.82 5.15
CA TYR A 74 5.04 -2.28 4.06
C TYR A 74 4.60 -2.97 2.78
N GLY A 75 4.20 -2.21 1.77
CA GLY A 75 3.59 -2.76 0.57
C GLY A 75 4.18 -2.24 -0.71
N ALA A 76 4.13 -3.06 -1.75
CA ALA A 76 4.51 -2.67 -3.10
C ALA A 76 3.54 -3.26 -4.10
N ARG A 77 3.34 -2.57 -5.22
CA ARG A 77 2.48 -3.08 -6.28
C ARG A 77 3.23 -4.07 -7.16
N VAL A 78 2.50 -5.05 -7.67
CA VAL A 78 2.99 -5.94 -8.71
C VAL A 78 2.63 -5.28 -10.04
N ALA A 79 3.65 -4.91 -10.82
CA ALA A 79 3.42 -4.25 -12.10
C ALA A 79 2.79 -5.21 -13.11
N SER A 80 1.92 -4.68 -13.96
CA SER A 80 1.27 -5.45 -15.02
C SER A 80 1.80 -5.02 -16.38
N SER A 81 2.06 -5.98 -17.27
CA SER A 81 2.44 -5.71 -18.66
C SER A 81 1.21 -5.41 -19.53
N VAL A 82 0.00 -5.71 -19.03
CA VAL A 82 -1.26 -5.52 -19.73
C VAL A 82 -2.20 -4.67 -18.90
N GLY A 83 -2.06 -3.36 -19.01
CA GLY A 83 -2.94 -2.43 -18.33
C GLY A 83 -2.54 -2.14 -16.89
N ARG A 84 -3.55 -1.81 -16.07
CA ARG A 84 -3.34 -1.34 -14.70
C ARG A 84 -3.04 -2.50 -13.76
N SER A 85 -2.11 -2.28 -12.82
CA SER A 85 -1.80 -3.24 -11.77
C SER A 85 -3.01 -3.47 -10.88
N THR A 86 -3.34 -4.74 -10.63
CA THR A 86 -4.47 -5.15 -9.78
C THR A 86 -4.02 -5.94 -8.55
N ALA A 87 -2.72 -6.14 -8.39
CA ALA A 87 -2.17 -6.93 -7.29
C ALA A 87 -1.09 -6.16 -6.55
N GLY A 88 -1.02 -6.39 -5.25
CA GLY A 88 0.03 -5.86 -4.39
C GLY A 88 0.47 -6.91 -3.40
N VAL A 89 1.67 -6.74 -2.87
CA VAL A 89 2.23 -7.58 -1.82
C VAL A 89 2.55 -6.72 -0.61
N ALA A 90 2.45 -7.28 0.57
CA ALA A 90 2.76 -6.56 1.80
C ALA A 90 3.36 -7.50 2.84
N VAL A 91 4.21 -6.95 3.70
CA VAL A 91 4.73 -7.62 4.88
C VAL A 91 4.27 -6.83 6.10
N MET A 92 3.80 -7.54 7.12
CA MET A 92 3.34 -6.95 8.37
C MET A 92 4.33 -7.27 9.49
N LEU A 93 4.59 -6.28 10.33
CA LEU A 93 5.41 -6.41 11.53
C LEU A 93 4.64 -5.92 12.74
N TYR A 94 4.94 -6.48 13.91
CA TYR A 94 4.54 -5.84 15.16
C TYR A 94 5.34 -4.55 15.35
N GLU A 95 4.70 -3.53 15.88
CA GLU A 95 5.34 -2.23 16.15
C GLU A 95 6.66 -2.37 16.89
N GLY A 96 6.71 -3.25 17.90
CA GLY A 96 7.91 -3.48 18.71
C GLY A 96 9.08 -4.08 17.93
N ASP A 97 8.82 -4.75 16.81
CA ASP A 97 9.85 -5.35 15.96
C ASP A 97 10.29 -4.43 14.82
N ALA A 98 9.61 -3.30 14.62
CA ALA A 98 9.84 -2.39 13.52
C ALA A 98 10.96 -1.39 13.80
N THR A 99 12.17 -1.92 14.06
CA THR A 99 13.37 -1.09 14.19
C THR A 99 13.79 -0.57 12.81
N ALA A 100 14.59 0.49 12.78
CA ALA A 100 15.07 1.05 11.51
C ALA A 100 15.80 0.02 10.64
N GLU A 101 16.58 -0.86 11.27
CA GLU A 101 17.30 -1.93 10.57
C GLU A 101 16.33 -2.95 9.96
N VAL A 102 15.34 -3.40 10.73
CA VAL A 102 14.34 -4.36 10.27
C VAL A 102 13.48 -3.75 9.17
N GLU A 103 13.04 -2.51 9.34
CA GLU A 103 12.25 -1.80 8.30
C GLU A 103 13.00 -1.74 6.97
N SER A 104 14.30 -1.40 7.00
CA SER A 104 15.11 -1.34 5.77
C SER A 104 15.17 -2.68 5.06
N LYS A 105 15.33 -3.78 5.79
CA LYS A 105 15.35 -5.12 5.22
C LYS A 105 13.99 -5.53 4.65
N VAL A 106 12.93 -5.19 5.35
CA VAL A 106 11.55 -5.52 4.93
C VAL A 106 11.18 -4.76 3.65
N VAL A 107 11.53 -3.50 3.57
CA VAL A 107 11.29 -2.68 2.37
C VAL A 107 11.98 -3.29 1.15
N ILE A 108 13.26 -3.66 1.28
CA ILE A 108 14.00 -4.32 0.20
C ILE A 108 13.34 -5.62 -0.20
N ALA A 109 12.95 -6.45 0.77
CA ALA A 109 12.32 -7.75 0.51
C ALA A 109 10.98 -7.60 -0.21
N VAL A 110 10.14 -6.65 0.20
CA VAL A 110 8.84 -6.39 -0.43
C VAL A 110 9.02 -5.91 -1.86
N GLN A 111 9.97 -5.02 -2.11
CA GLN A 111 10.23 -4.51 -3.46
C GLN A 111 10.79 -5.61 -4.37
N GLU A 112 11.67 -6.46 -3.87
CA GLU A 112 12.18 -7.61 -4.62
C GLU A 112 11.09 -8.61 -4.95
N LEU A 113 10.23 -8.93 -3.99
CA LEU A 113 9.11 -9.84 -4.21
C LEU A 113 8.15 -9.28 -5.27
N ALA A 114 7.78 -8.01 -5.17
CA ALA A 114 6.93 -7.37 -6.14
C ALA A 114 7.55 -7.40 -7.55
N SER A 115 8.85 -7.17 -7.65
CA SER A 115 9.58 -7.21 -8.91
C SER A 115 9.58 -8.62 -9.52
N ARG A 116 9.82 -9.64 -8.70
CA ARG A 116 9.80 -11.05 -9.15
C ARG A 116 8.41 -11.45 -9.65
N LEU A 117 7.36 -11.08 -8.91
CA LEU A 117 5.99 -11.38 -9.31
C LEU A 117 5.61 -10.65 -10.59
N SER A 118 6.10 -9.41 -10.78
CA SER A 118 5.88 -8.66 -12.01
C SER A 118 6.48 -9.37 -13.23
N ARG A 119 7.72 -9.88 -13.09
CA ARG A 119 8.38 -10.67 -14.17
C ARG A 119 7.66 -11.97 -14.44
N PHE A 120 7.23 -12.67 -13.39
CA PHE A 120 6.49 -13.93 -13.52
C PHE A 120 5.18 -13.73 -14.29
N GLY A 121 4.46 -12.66 -13.97
CA GLY A 121 3.23 -12.31 -14.69
C GLY A 121 3.47 -12.04 -16.17
N GLN A 122 4.59 -11.43 -16.54
CA GLN A 122 4.97 -11.20 -17.94
C GLN A 122 5.21 -12.52 -18.69
N ILE A 123 5.77 -13.51 -18.03
CA ILE A 123 6.02 -14.82 -18.64
C ILE A 123 4.70 -15.56 -18.91
N LEU A 124 3.70 -15.39 -18.04
CA LEU A 124 2.40 -16.05 -18.16
C LEU A 124 1.42 -15.31 -19.06
N ALA A 125 1.68 -14.07 -19.39
CA ALA A 125 0.77 -13.23 -20.17
C ALA A 125 0.71 -13.63 -21.66
#